data_ac36af11503a3e6cd312e31f43a5b190
#
_entry.id   ac36af11503a3e6cd312e31f43a5b190
#
_cell.length_a   1.000
_cell.length_b   1.000
_cell.length_c   1.000
_cell.angle_alpha   90.00
_cell.angle_beta   90.00
_cell.angle_gamma   90.00
#
_symmetry.space_group_name_H-M   'P 1'
#
loop_
_entity.id
_entity.type
_entity.pdbx_description
1 polymer ?
#
loop_
_entity_poly.entity_id
_entity_poly.type
_entity_poly.pdbx_seq_one_letter_code
_entity_poly.pdbx_strand_id
1 'polypeptide(L)'
;KVRRFNWFLYNGNDEFDYFMNDDLGRMVINPDVTVRSRGVMEKCSMCIQKTQKTILDAKRDGRVIKDGEFQTACSSACSNGAMVFGDINDKESKVAKLLEDDRMYHLLESVGTKPNVQYHTKVRNTKA
;
A
#
# COMPACT_ATOMS: atom_id res chain seq x y z
N LYS A 1 13.80 -11.65 -2.32
CA LYS A 1 15.07 -10.89 -2.45
C LYS A 1 15.11 -9.96 -3.67
N VAL A 2 13.98 -9.72 -4.33
CA VAL A 2 13.91 -8.82 -5.49
C VAL A 2 14.08 -7.36 -5.10
N ARG A 3 13.51 -6.95 -3.96
CA ARG A 3 13.64 -5.59 -3.47
C ARG A 3 14.88 -5.48 -2.59
N ARG A 4 15.85 -4.71 -3.07
CA ARG A 4 17.07 -4.40 -2.32
C ARG A 4 17.18 -2.91 -2.13
N PHE A 5 17.63 -2.49 -0.98
CA PHE A 5 18.01 -1.10 -0.75
C PHE A 5 19.42 -0.89 -1.29
N ASN A 6 19.55 0.04 -2.23
CA ASN A 6 20.84 0.44 -2.77
C ASN A 6 21.26 1.76 -2.11
N TRP A 7 22.46 1.76 -1.57
CA TRP A 7 23.02 2.92 -0.86
C TRP A 7 23.64 3.95 -1.81
N PHE A 8 23.63 3.69 -3.12
CA PHE A 8 24.16 4.62 -4.11
C PHE A 8 23.15 5.69 -4.49
N LEU A 9 23.63 6.88 -4.71
CA LEU A 9 22.85 7.95 -5.30
C LEU A 9 23.04 7.92 -6.83
N TYR A 10 22.20 7.20 -7.53
CA TYR A 10 22.31 7.01 -9.00
C TYR A 10 22.13 8.29 -9.80
N ASN A 11 21.43 9.26 -9.27
CA ASN A 11 21.19 10.57 -9.89
C ASN A 11 22.20 11.63 -9.46
N GLY A 12 23.25 11.25 -8.78
CA GLY A 12 24.35 12.13 -8.40
C GLY A 12 25.48 12.22 -9.43
N ASN A 13 25.35 11.54 -10.58
CA ASN A 13 26.35 11.59 -11.65
C ASN A 13 25.85 12.51 -12.76
N ASP A 14 26.53 13.62 -12.95
CA ASP A 14 26.24 14.65 -13.94
C ASP A 14 26.59 14.24 -15.39
N GLU A 15 27.29 13.13 -15.58
CA GLU A 15 27.51 12.52 -16.87
C GLU A 15 26.27 11.83 -17.45
N PHE A 16 25.25 11.58 -16.63
CA PHE A 16 24.00 10.98 -17.12
C PHE A 16 23.03 12.06 -17.62
N ASP A 17 22.44 11.82 -18.80
CA ASP A 17 21.42 12.68 -19.44
C ASP A 17 20.22 13.01 -18.54
N TYR A 18 20.05 12.29 -17.46
CA TYR A 18 18.92 12.41 -16.52
C TYR A 18 19.31 13.07 -15.19
N PHE A 19 20.48 13.66 -15.13
CA PHE A 19 20.86 14.45 -13.97
C PHE A 19 20.03 15.73 -13.93
N MET A 20 18.96 15.70 -13.11
CA MET A 20 18.02 16.80 -12.99
C MET A 20 17.99 17.41 -11.59
N ASN A 21 19.02 17.15 -10.77
CA ASN A 21 19.07 17.53 -9.37
C ASN A 21 20.13 18.58 -9.07
N ASP A 22 20.37 19.50 -9.97
CA ASP A 22 21.05 20.75 -9.62
C ASP A 22 20.19 21.59 -8.68
N ASP A 23 20.78 22.59 -8.05
CA ASP A 23 20.08 23.42 -7.07
C ASP A 23 18.90 24.18 -7.68
N LEU A 24 19.01 24.59 -8.93
CA LEU A 24 17.94 25.28 -9.66
C LEU A 24 16.79 24.30 -9.97
N GLY A 25 17.10 23.07 -10.41
CA GLY A 25 16.10 22.03 -10.65
C GLY A 25 15.32 21.67 -9.38
N ARG A 26 15.99 21.64 -8.23
CA ARG A 26 15.35 21.38 -6.94
C ARG A 26 14.38 22.49 -6.51
N MET A 27 14.63 23.73 -6.88
CA MET A 27 13.77 24.85 -6.50
C MET A 27 12.38 24.80 -7.16
N VAL A 28 12.21 24.09 -8.26
CA VAL A 28 10.90 23.93 -8.96
C VAL A 28 10.13 22.69 -8.49
N ILE A 29 10.74 21.85 -7.67
CA ILE A 29 10.13 20.62 -7.16
C ILE A 29 9.33 20.95 -5.90
N ASN A 30 8.14 20.35 -5.75
CA ASN A 30 7.38 20.45 -4.51
C ASN A 30 8.21 19.85 -3.35
N PRO A 31 8.54 20.64 -2.29
CA PRO A 31 9.36 20.19 -1.18
C PRO A 31 8.71 19.07 -0.35
N ASP A 32 7.38 18.93 -0.43
CA ASP A 32 6.64 17.88 0.27
C ASP A 32 6.70 16.52 -0.45
N VAL A 33 7.28 16.48 -1.64
CA VAL A 33 7.41 15.26 -2.44
C VAL A 33 8.86 14.83 -2.54
N THR A 34 9.16 13.63 -2.05
CA THR A 34 10.48 13.02 -2.24
C THR A 34 10.60 12.49 -3.67
N VAL A 35 11.51 13.02 -4.45
CA VAL A 35 11.83 12.50 -5.78
C VAL A 35 12.82 11.35 -5.63
N ARG A 36 12.41 10.16 -6.08
CA ARG A 36 13.25 8.95 -6.03
C ARG A 36 14.11 8.84 -7.26
N SER A 37 15.22 8.12 -7.12
CA SER A 37 16.12 7.83 -8.22
C SER A 37 15.45 6.94 -9.26
N ARG A 38 15.90 7.06 -10.52
CA ARG A 38 15.45 6.17 -11.59
C ARG A 38 15.81 4.71 -11.28
N GLY A 39 14.88 3.80 -11.56
CA GLY A 39 15.07 2.36 -11.37
C GLY A 39 14.92 1.87 -9.93
N VAL A 40 14.53 2.73 -9.00
CA VAL A 40 14.20 2.32 -7.65
C VAL A 40 12.81 1.67 -7.63
N MET A 41 12.74 0.45 -7.12
CA MET A 41 11.48 -0.27 -7.02
C MET A 41 10.65 0.24 -5.85
N GLU A 42 9.43 0.64 -6.15
CA GLU A 42 8.45 1.06 -5.16
C GLU A 42 7.22 0.16 -5.19
N LYS A 43 6.57 0.06 -4.05
CA LYS A 43 5.31 -0.66 -3.93
C LYS A 43 4.40 0.01 -2.90
N CYS A 44 3.12 -0.33 -2.93
CA CYS A 44 2.21 0.03 -1.86
C CYS A 44 2.67 -0.60 -0.54
N SER A 45 2.80 0.23 0.51
CA SER A 45 3.12 -0.18 1.88
C SER A 45 1.86 -0.36 2.75
N MET A 46 0.66 -0.26 2.18
CA MET A 46 -0.62 -0.25 2.90
C MET A 46 -0.67 0.83 4.00
N CYS A 47 -0.11 2.01 3.71
CA CYS A 47 -0.04 3.12 4.66
C CYS A 47 0.64 2.73 5.98
N ILE A 48 1.83 2.14 5.90
CA ILE A 48 2.59 1.65 7.07
C ILE A 48 2.71 2.68 8.18
N GLN A 49 2.83 3.97 7.86
CA GLN A 49 2.92 5.05 8.84
C GLN A 49 1.65 5.13 9.70
N LYS A 50 0.46 5.00 9.09
CA LYS A 50 -0.82 4.99 9.81
C LYS A 50 -0.94 3.75 10.69
N THR A 51 -0.56 2.59 10.15
CA THR A 51 -0.55 1.32 10.89
C THR A 51 0.34 1.43 12.13
N GLN A 52 1.58 1.88 11.96
CA GLN A 52 2.53 2.02 13.08
C GLN A 52 2.07 3.05 14.11
N LYS A 53 1.50 4.17 13.66
CA LYS A 53 0.92 5.15 14.58
C LYS A 53 -0.16 4.53 15.45
N THR A 54 -1.12 3.82 14.85
CA THR A 54 -2.21 3.16 15.58
C THR A 54 -1.68 2.11 16.57
N ILE A 55 -0.69 1.31 16.17
CA ILE A 55 -0.06 0.31 17.04
C ILE A 55 0.63 0.99 18.24
N LEU A 56 1.36 2.08 18.00
CA LEU A 56 2.07 2.80 19.08
C LEU A 56 1.08 3.48 20.03
N ASP A 57 0.03 4.11 19.51
CA ASP A 57 -1.00 4.74 20.32
C ASP A 57 -1.73 3.68 21.19
N ALA A 58 -2.10 2.54 20.61
CA ALA A 58 -2.73 1.45 21.34
C ALA A 58 -1.83 0.87 22.44
N LYS A 59 -0.53 0.71 22.16
CA LYS A 59 0.46 0.26 23.15
C LYS A 59 0.63 1.26 24.29
N ARG A 60 0.69 2.55 23.98
CA ARG A 60 0.80 3.61 24.98
C ARG A 60 -0.40 3.62 25.89
N ASP A 61 -1.59 3.43 25.32
CA ASP A 61 -2.87 3.48 26.05
C ASP A 61 -3.23 2.13 26.69
N GLY A 62 -2.42 1.08 26.51
CA GLY A 62 -2.65 -0.27 27.06
C GLY A 62 -3.93 -0.96 26.55
N ARG A 63 -4.36 -0.65 25.32
CA ARG A 63 -5.59 -1.15 24.72
C ARG A 63 -5.35 -2.02 23.50
N VAL A 64 -6.35 -2.80 23.13
CA VAL A 64 -6.35 -3.58 21.87
C VAL A 64 -6.88 -2.69 20.75
N ILE A 65 -6.29 -2.86 19.55
CA ILE A 65 -6.75 -2.19 18.33
C ILE A 65 -8.06 -2.83 17.89
N LYS A 66 -9.04 -2.00 17.54
CA LYS A 66 -10.35 -2.47 17.04
C LYS A 66 -10.35 -2.51 15.52
N ASP A 67 -11.08 -3.46 14.95
CA ASP A 67 -11.28 -3.52 13.50
C ASP A 67 -11.91 -2.21 12.99
N GLY A 68 -11.36 -1.69 11.88
CA GLY A 68 -11.79 -0.41 11.33
C GLY A 68 -11.35 0.84 12.06
N GLU A 69 -10.53 0.74 13.12
CA GLU A 69 -10.04 1.88 13.89
C GLU A 69 -9.28 2.90 13.04
N PHE A 70 -8.61 2.44 12.02
CA PHE A 70 -8.00 3.31 11.03
C PHE A 70 -8.22 2.79 9.62
N GLN A 71 -8.06 3.68 8.64
CA GLN A 71 -8.23 3.37 7.25
C GLN A 71 -6.97 3.75 6.47
N THR A 72 -6.66 2.98 5.42
CA THR A 72 -5.66 3.39 4.45
C THR A 72 -6.15 4.63 3.68
N ALA A 73 -5.25 5.40 3.09
CA ALA A 73 -5.64 6.60 2.33
C ALA A 73 -6.61 6.28 1.19
N CYS A 74 -6.39 5.16 0.49
CA CYS A 74 -7.28 4.72 -0.59
C CYS A 74 -8.65 4.24 -0.09
N SER A 75 -8.71 3.49 1.03
CA SER A 75 -9.99 3.04 1.58
C SER A 75 -10.81 4.20 2.15
N SER A 76 -10.17 5.19 2.78
CA SER A 76 -10.86 6.38 3.26
C SER A 76 -11.37 7.30 2.14
N ALA A 77 -10.70 7.31 0.99
CA ALA A 77 -11.13 8.07 -0.19
C ALA A 77 -12.24 7.37 -1.00
N CYS A 78 -12.49 6.09 -0.73
CA CYS A 78 -13.50 5.31 -1.44
C CYS A 78 -14.89 5.55 -0.86
N SER A 79 -15.66 6.45 -1.48
CA SER A 79 -17.01 6.80 -1.03
C SER A 79 -17.99 5.60 -1.02
N ASN A 80 -17.76 4.61 -1.89
CA ASN A 80 -18.60 3.42 -2.00
C ASN A 80 -18.25 2.31 -1.01
N GLY A 81 -17.19 2.49 -0.21
CA GLY A 81 -16.73 1.46 0.73
C GLY A 81 -16.26 0.15 0.06
N ALA A 82 -15.85 0.23 -1.22
CA ALA A 82 -15.44 -0.94 -2.00
C ALA A 82 -14.06 -1.46 -1.58
N MET A 83 -13.26 -0.65 -0.88
CA MET A 83 -11.95 -1.05 -0.36
C MET A 83 -12.03 -1.25 1.15
N VAL A 84 -11.82 -2.48 1.58
CA VAL A 84 -11.81 -2.86 2.98
C VAL A 84 -10.39 -3.16 3.41
N PHE A 85 -9.99 -2.64 4.55
CA PHE A 85 -8.67 -2.86 5.13
C PHE A 85 -8.82 -3.34 6.58
N GLY A 86 -8.03 -4.33 6.97
CA GLY A 86 -8.07 -4.89 8.33
C GLY A 86 -7.01 -5.97 8.54
N ASP A 87 -7.04 -6.58 9.72
CA ASP A 87 -6.16 -7.69 10.08
C ASP A 87 -6.86 -9.03 9.77
N ILE A 88 -6.24 -9.83 8.91
CA ILE A 88 -6.74 -11.17 8.54
C ILE A 88 -6.59 -12.20 9.66
N ASN A 89 -5.74 -11.93 10.66
CA ASN A 89 -5.57 -12.84 11.81
C ASN A 89 -6.64 -12.62 12.88
N ASP A 90 -7.33 -11.48 12.85
CA ASP A 90 -8.51 -11.24 13.66
C ASP A 90 -9.73 -11.85 12.96
N LYS A 91 -10.20 -13.00 13.44
CA LYS A 91 -11.34 -13.73 12.86
C LYS A 91 -12.63 -12.95 12.87
N GLU A 92 -12.77 -12.01 13.76
CA GLU A 92 -13.95 -11.14 13.84
C GLU A 92 -13.87 -9.93 12.92
N SER A 93 -12.70 -9.67 12.32
CA SER A 93 -12.51 -8.56 11.41
C SER A 93 -13.37 -8.71 10.14
N LYS A 94 -13.75 -7.57 9.58
CA LYS A 94 -14.49 -7.54 8.31
C LYS A 94 -13.72 -8.18 7.16
N VAL A 95 -12.39 -8.01 7.15
CA VAL A 95 -11.52 -8.60 6.12
C VAL A 95 -11.50 -10.12 6.23
N ALA A 96 -11.34 -10.68 7.45
CA ALA A 96 -11.34 -12.13 7.65
C ALA A 96 -12.67 -12.77 7.18
N LYS A 97 -13.80 -12.17 7.53
CA LYS A 97 -15.13 -12.63 7.09
C LYS A 97 -15.31 -12.55 5.56
N LEU A 98 -14.77 -11.51 4.92
CA LEU A 98 -14.81 -11.42 3.46
C LEU A 98 -13.99 -12.51 2.77
N LEU A 99 -12.90 -12.97 3.39
CA LEU A 99 -12.04 -14.02 2.82
C LEU A 99 -12.72 -15.40 2.75
N GLU A 100 -13.80 -15.60 3.50
CA GLU A 100 -14.61 -16.83 3.47
C GLU A 100 -15.62 -16.85 2.30
N ASP A 101 -15.78 -15.72 1.57
CA ASP A 101 -16.68 -15.64 0.43
C ASP A 101 -16.07 -16.33 -0.81
N ASP A 102 -16.77 -17.28 -1.41
CA ASP A 102 -16.36 -18.04 -2.60
C ASP A 102 -16.05 -17.16 -3.83
N ARG A 103 -16.48 -15.90 -3.82
CA ARG A 103 -16.21 -14.94 -4.87
C ARG A 103 -14.88 -14.21 -4.71
N MET A 104 -14.15 -14.46 -3.63
CA MET A 104 -12.83 -13.85 -3.43
C MET A 104 -11.78 -14.59 -4.26
N TYR A 105 -10.86 -13.85 -4.84
CA TYR A 105 -9.74 -14.39 -5.61
C TYR A 105 -8.48 -13.56 -5.45
N HIS A 106 -7.35 -14.19 -5.72
CA HIS A 106 -6.04 -13.55 -5.76
C HIS A 106 -5.58 -13.34 -7.21
N LEU A 107 -4.85 -12.28 -7.45
CA LEU A 107 -4.15 -12.15 -8.73
C LEU A 107 -3.01 -13.18 -8.81
N LEU A 108 -2.85 -13.79 -9.97
CA LEU A 108 -1.79 -14.76 -10.26
C LEU A 108 -1.77 -15.95 -9.29
N GLU A 109 -2.93 -16.49 -8.95
CA GLU A 109 -3.05 -17.66 -8.09
C GLU A 109 -2.25 -18.86 -8.60
N SER A 110 -2.25 -19.08 -9.93
CA SER A 110 -1.57 -20.19 -10.58
C SER A 110 -0.05 -20.21 -10.36
N VAL A 111 0.56 -19.05 -10.09
CA VAL A 111 2.00 -18.95 -9.79
C VAL A 111 2.31 -18.80 -8.30
N GLY A 112 1.31 -18.89 -7.44
CA GLY A 112 1.48 -18.93 -6.00
C GLY A 112 2.04 -17.67 -5.35
N THR A 113 1.76 -16.49 -5.89
CA THR A 113 2.30 -15.21 -5.39
C THR A 113 1.79 -14.82 -4.00
N LYS A 114 0.63 -15.32 -3.59
CA LYS A 114 -0.02 -15.06 -2.29
C LYS A 114 -0.01 -13.56 -1.91
N PRO A 115 -0.62 -12.68 -2.72
CA PRO A 115 -0.65 -11.25 -2.43
C PRO A 115 -1.54 -10.93 -1.22
N ASN A 116 -1.25 -9.83 -0.53
CA ASN A 116 -2.09 -9.33 0.57
C ASN A 116 -3.34 -8.57 0.08
N VAL A 117 -3.45 -8.31 -1.21
CA VAL A 117 -4.63 -7.69 -1.82
C VAL A 117 -5.44 -8.78 -2.49
N GLN A 118 -6.71 -8.83 -2.16
CA GLN A 118 -7.66 -9.77 -2.74
C GLN A 118 -8.79 -9.02 -3.41
N TYR A 119 -9.43 -9.66 -4.34
CA TYR A 119 -10.47 -9.08 -5.16
C TYR A 119 -11.75 -9.87 -5.03
N HIS A 120 -12.86 -9.16 -5.04
CA HIS A 120 -14.18 -9.73 -5.01
C HIS A 120 -14.79 -9.67 -6.42
N THR A 121 -15.22 -10.83 -6.94
CA THR A 121 -15.80 -10.94 -8.27
C THR A 121 -17.10 -10.14 -8.37
N LYS A 122 -17.20 -9.28 -9.36
CA LYS A 122 -18.44 -8.57 -9.66
C LYS A 122 -19.40 -9.48 -10.41
N VAL A 123 -20.57 -9.71 -9.82
CA VAL A 123 -21.69 -10.40 -10.52
C VAL A 123 -22.37 -9.40 -11.44
N ARG A 124 -22.47 -9.74 -12.71
CA ARG A 124 -23.20 -8.97 -13.71
C ARG A 124 -24.41 -9.78 -14.17
N ASN A 125 -25.60 -9.27 -13.95
CA ASN A 125 -26.81 -9.81 -14.55
C ASN A 125 -26.94 -9.27 -15.98
N THR A 126 -26.09 -9.75 -16.86
CA THR A 126 -26.28 -9.49 -18.29
C THR A 126 -27.22 -10.56 -18.83
N LYS A 127 -28.40 -10.16 -19.31
CA LYS A 127 -29.17 -11.03 -20.17
C LYS A 127 -28.30 -11.35 -21.39
N ALA A 128 -28.05 -12.63 -21.62
CA ALA A 128 -27.43 -13.10 -22.85
C ALA A 128 -28.37 -12.81 -24.04
#